data_bd38ca6a5e5500e80cc108c1b90270ab
#
_entry.id   bd38ca6a5e5500e80cc108c1b90270ab
#
_cell.length_a   1.000
_cell.length_b   1.000
_cell.length_c   1.000
_cell.angle_alpha   90.00
_cell.angle_beta   90.00
_cell.angle_gamma   90.00
#
_symmetry.space_group_name_H-M   'P 1'
#
loop_
_entity.id
_entity.type
_entity.pdbx_description
1 polymer ?
#
loop_
_entity_poly.entity_id
_entity_poly.type
_entity_poly.pdbx_seq_one_letter_code
_entity_poly.pdbx_strand_id
1 'polypeptide(L)'
;FELSARGRSEMVICSKVRGLEVELITNVFASRRRVAWLLGADEAELHKAFQERATKPLKLRVVPDGPVLEVVEEGEEVNLHCLPLIKHFKHDRAPYITSGIIISEDPETGVGNMSYHRSMVHSNTELATSLHSRGHLWRLLNMVAERGEHLPVAMVIGGHPLFMLAAAARVGADVDERDIAGGLFGEPLEVIRTPHYGIGVPATADFVLEGIIDPQARAEEGPFGEFSGYSSDRSTNNVLRVERILRRRDSVLLDVAGGNSPDHLNLARIPRESEMAQKLKERFPDV
;
A
#
# COMPACT_ATOMS: atom_id res chain seq x y z
N PHE A 1 -12.49 -2.72 14.45
CA PHE A 1 -13.46 -2.96 13.37
C PHE A 1 -14.89 -2.51 13.75
N GLU A 2 -15.41 -2.88 14.91
CA GLU A 2 -16.75 -2.42 15.34
C GLU A 2 -16.89 -0.89 15.38
N LEU A 3 -15.85 -0.17 15.75
CA LEU A 3 -15.85 1.30 15.77
C LEU A 3 -15.94 1.86 14.35
N SER A 4 -15.18 1.32 13.41
CA SER A 4 -15.24 1.71 12.00
C SER A 4 -16.59 1.33 11.36
N ALA A 5 -17.10 0.13 11.64
CA ALA A 5 -18.39 -0.34 11.13
C ALA A 5 -19.59 0.49 11.64
N ARG A 6 -19.45 1.19 12.78
CA ARG A 6 -20.46 2.12 13.30
C ARG A 6 -20.41 3.51 12.66
N GLY A 7 -19.65 3.68 11.56
CA GLY A 7 -19.53 4.96 10.87
C GLY A 7 -18.73 6.02 11.61
N ARG A 8 -17.95 5.63 12.60
CA ARG A 8 -17.11 6.57 13.33
C ARG A 8 -15.87 6.90 12.52
N SER A 9 -15.54 8.17 12.48
CA SER A 9 -14.43 8.72 11.70
C SER A 9 -13.15 8.96 12.51
N GLU A 10 -13.18 8.64 13.82
CA GLU A 10 -12.02 8.80 14.69
C GLU A 10 -10.92 7.81 14.31
N MET A 11 -9.67 8.26 14.37
CA MET A 11 -8.53 7.36 14.31
C MET A 11 -8.50 6.47 15.56
N VAL A 12 -8.05 5.25 15.39
CA VAL A 12 -7.86 4.30 16.49
C VAL A 12 -6.37 4.02 16.62
N ILE A 13 -5.84 4.22 17.81
CA ILE A 13 -4.45 3.92 18.15
C ILE A 13 -4.47 2.80 19.18
N CYS A 14 -3.77 1.72 18.87
CA CYS A 14 -3.54 0.60 19.76
C CYS A 14 -2.06 0.59 20.14
N SER A 15 -1.74 0.97 21.36
CA SER A 15 -0.35 1.04 21.85
C SER A 15 0.29 -0.33 22.08
N LYS A 16 -0.51 -1.40 22.08
CA LYS A 16 -0.03 -2.77 22.28
C LYS A 16 -0.91 -3.77 21.55
N VAL A 17 -0.32 -4.52 20.62
CA VAL A 17 -1.02 -5.56 19.86
C VAL A 17 -0.37 -6.93 20.16
N ARG A 18 -1.15 -7.87 20.70
CA ARG A 18 -0.69 -9.26 20.99
C ARG A 18 0.62 -9.33 21.79
N GLY A 19 0.86 -8.35 22.67
CA GLY A 19 2.09 -8.31 23.47
C GLY A 19 3.30 -7.65 22.78
N LEU A 20 3.16 -7.25 21.53
CA LEU A 20 4.18 -6.48 20.83
C LEU A 20 4.11 -5.00 21.23
N GLU A 21 5.26 -4.38 21.36
CA GLU A 21 5.41 -2.97 21.78
C GLU A 21 5.40 -2.00 20.57
N VAL A 22 4.88 -2.46 19.42
CA VAL A 22 4.70 -1.64 18.23
C VAL A 22 3.27 -1.12 18.20
N GLU A 23 3.11 0.18 18.01
CA GLU A 23 1.80 0.80 17.88
C GLU A 23 1.15 0.43 16.55
N LEU A 24 -0.19 0.26 16.58
CA LEU A 24 -1.00 0.14 15.38
C LEU A 24 -1.96 1.31 15.32
N ILE A 25 -2.00 1.99 14.17
CA ILE A 25 -2.95 3.05 13.86
C ILE A 25 -3.85 2.58 12.73
N THR A 26 -5.14 2.77 12.86
CA THR A 26 -6.13 2.47 11.81
C THR A 26 -7.21 3.55 11.73
N ASN A 27 -8.05 3.47 10.72
CA ASN A 27 -9.15 4.38 10.48
C ASN A 27 -8.71 5.81 10.07
N VAL A 28 -7.53 5.93 9.47
CA VAL A 28 -6.95 7.23 9.06
C VAL A 28 -7.77 7.87 7.95
N PHE A 29 -8.22 7.08 6.97
CA PHE A 29 -8.99 7.56 5.81
C PHE A 29 -10.50 7.60 6.06
N ALA A 30 -10.99 7.22 7.24
CA ALA A 30 -12.41 7.22 7.54
C ALA A 30 -13.07 8.60 7.53
N SER A 31 -12.28 9.68 7.61
CA SER A 31 -12.76 11.07 7.54
C SER A 31 -12.27 11.75 6.25
N ARG A 32 -13.20 12.06 5.35
CA ARG A 32 -12.92 12.87 4.13
C ARG A 32 -12.36 14.26 4.50
N ARG A 33 -12.88 14.86 5.58
CA ARG A 33 -12.38 16.13 6.10
C ARG A 33 -10.89 16.05 6.51
N ARG A 34 -10.47 14.93 7.11
CA ARG A 34 -9.06 14.70 7.45
C ARG A 34 -8.19 14.61 6.20
N VAL A 35 -8.65 13.89 5.17
CA VAL A 35 -7.92 13.78 3.91
C VAL A 35 -7.85 15.12 3.20
N ALA A 36 -8.93 15.90 3.20
CA ALA A 36 -8.94 17.26 2.64
C ALA A 36 -7.93 18.17 3.37
N TRP A 37 -7.90 18.09 4.71
CA TRP A 37 -6.93 18.83 5.51
C TRP A 37 -5.47 18.47 5.15
N LEU A 38 -5.15 17.19 4.91
CA LEU A 38 -3.81 16.77 4.46
C LEU A 38 -3.44 17.38 3.10
N LEU A 39 -4.42 17.64 2.25
CA LEU A 39 -4.25 18.33 0.97
C LEU A 39 -4.36 19.86 1.10
N GLY A 40 -4.49 20.41 2.31
CA GLY A 40 -4.66 21.86 2.52
C GLY A 40 -5.93 22.41 1.88
N ALA A 41 -7.02 21.63 1.84
CA ALA A 41 -8.28 21.96 1.18
C ALA A 41 -9.47 21.75 2.12
N ASP A 42 -10.61 22.35 1.77
CA ASP A 42 -11.89 22.03 2.39
C ASP A 42 -12.45 20.71 1.85
N GLU A 43 -13.30 20.05 2.63
CA GLU A 43 -13.89 18.74 2.25
C GLU A 43 -14.67 18.83 0.92
N ALA A 44 -15.36 19.94 0.66
CA ALA A 44 -16.11 20.16 -0.58
C ALA A 44 -15.20 20.23 -1.82
N GLU A 45 -13.94 20.67 -1.65
CA GLU A 45 -12.95 20.83 -2.72
C GLU A 45 -12.00 19.62 -2.83
N LEU A 46 -12.21 18.56 -2.03
CA LEU A 46 -11.28 17.43 -1.92
C LEU A 46 -10.92 16.82 -3.27
N HIS A 47 -11.91 16.59 -4.15
CA HIS A 47 -11.66 15.99 -5.47
C HIS A 47 -10.81 16.87 -6.36
N LYS A 48 -11.13 18.18 -6.36
CA LYS A 48 -10.39 19.16 -7.14
C LYS A 48 -8.96 19.28 -6.64
N ALA A 49 -8.77 19.39 -5.32
CA ALA A 49 -7.44 19.47 -4.71
C ALA A 49 -6.59 18.25 -5.01
N PHE A 50 -7.17 17.04 -4.92
CA PHE A 50 -6.49 15.82 -5.31
C PHE A 50 -6.09 15.85 -6.80
N GLN A 51 -7.03 16.15 -7.68
CA GLN A 51 -6.80 16.15 -9.13
C GLN A 51 -5.75 17.17 -9.56
N GLU A 52 -5.82 18.41 -9.06
CA GLU A 52 -4.86 19.46 -9.38
C GLU A 52 -3.42 19.09 -9.02
N ARG A 53 -3.24 18.33 -7.94
CA ARG A 53 -1.92 17.86 -7.51
C ARG A 53 -1.48 16.58 -8.22
N ALA A 54 -2.39 15.62 -8.39
CA ALA A 54 -2.09 14.37 -9.06
C ALA A 54 -1.70 14.55 -10.54
N THR A 55 -2.21 15.60 -11.19
CA THR A 55 -1.85 15.96 -12.58
C THR A 55 -0.52 16.73 -12.70
N LYS A 56 0.14 17.02 -11.59
CA LYS A 56 1.44 17.70 -11.55
C LYS A 56 2.47 16.79 -10.85
N PRO A 57 2.77 15.60 -11.40
CA PRO A 57 3.70 14.67 -10.77
C PRO A 57 5.10 15.30 -10.64
N LEU A 58 5.76 15.04 -9.53
CA LEU A 58 7.13 15.49 -9.28
C LEU A 58 8.06 14.29 -9.19
N LYS A 59 9.17 14.34 -9.95
CA LYS A 59 10.15 13.27 -9.98
C LYS A 59 10.73 12.99 -8.60
N LEU A 60 10.99 11.71 -8.33
CA LEU A 60 11.59 11.24 -7.09
C LEU A 60 12.92 11.93 -6.80
N ARG A 61 13.22 12.13 -5.53
CA ARG A 61 14.54 12.52 -5.05
C ARG A 61 15.18 11.36 -4.31
N VAL A 62 16.20 10.76 -4.90
CA VAL A 62 16.96 9.70 -4.23
C VAL A 62 17.86 10.32 -3.18
N VAL A 63 17.75 9.84 -1.94
CA VAL A 63 18.60 10.24 -0.82
C VAL A 63 19.46 9.05 -0.38
N PRO A 64 20.66 9.29 0.18
CA PRO A 64 21.59 8.20 0.51
C PRO A 64 21.17 7.40 1.73
N ASP A 65 20.34 7.96 2.61
CA ASP A 65 19.94 7.38 3.88
C ASP A 65 18.53 7.86 4.30
N GLY A 66 17.92 7.18 5.25
CA GLY A 66 16.62 7.55 5.79
C GLY A 66 16.20 6.71 6.99
N PRO A 67 15.23 7.21 7.78
CA PRO A 67 14.76 6.52 8.99
C PRO A 67 14.37 5.05 8.78
N VAL A 68 13.90 4.69 7.59
CA VAL A 68 13.53 3.30 7.27
C VAL A 68 14.70 2.32 7.33
N LEU A 69 15.94 2.80 7.28
CA LEU A 69 17.17 1.98 7.38
C LEU A 69 17.73 1.89 8.81
N GLU A 70 17.07 2.46 9.82
CA GLU A 70 17.55 2.41 11.21
C GLU A 70 17.64 0.99 11.79
N VAL A 71 16.81 0.08 11.31
CA VAL A 71 16.83 -1.34 11.64
C VAL A 71 16.67 -2.14 10.35
N VAL A 72 17.58 -3.09 10.14
CA VAL A 72 17.57 -4.02 9.01
C VAL A 72 17.65 -5.42 9.56
N GLU A 73 16.60 -6.21 9.33
CA GLU A 73 16.52 -7.62 9.70
C GLU A 73 16.65 -8.45 8.43
N GLU A 74 17.59 -9.41 8.38
CA GLU A 74 17.84 -10.25 7.21
C GLU A 74 18.14 -11.70 7.58
N GLY A 75 18.01 -12.61 6.62
CA GLY A 75 18.28 -14.03 6.84
C GLY A 75 17.36 -14.64 7.91
N GLU A 76 17.95 -15.22 8.95
CA GLU A 76 17.21 -15.88 10.04
C GLU A 76 16.46 -14.89 10.97
N GLU A 77 16.80 -13.61 10.92
CA GLU A 77 16.13 -12.57 11.71
C GLU A 77 14.77 -12.16 11.12
N VAL A 78 14.52 -12.49 9.83
CA VAL A 78 13.24 -12.14 9.17
C VAL A 78 12.10 -12.93 9.81
N ASN A 79 11.19 -12.21 10.45
CA ASN A 79 10.03 -12.82 11.10
C ASN A 79 8.78 -11.93 11.01
N LEU A 80 7.88 -12.25 10.11
CA LEU A 80 6.62 -11.51 9.92
C LEU A 80 5.70 -11.52 11.15
N HIS A 81 5.87 -12.48 12.08
CA HIS A 81 5.09 -12.51 13.32
C HIS A 81 5.54 -11.48 14.36
N CYS A 82 6.67 -10.80 14.14
CA CYS A 82 7.10 -9.66 14.96
C CYS A 82 6.36 -8.36 14.58
N LEU A 83 5.63 -8.34 13.46
CA LEU A 83 4.77 -7.22 13.09
C LEU A 83 3.42 -7.33 13.82
N PRO A 84 2.81 -6.20 14.25
CA PRO A 84 1.54 -6.21 14.98
C PRO A 84 0.34 -6.45 14.03
N LEU A 85 0.44 -7.49 13.19
CA LEU A 85 -0.59 -7.84 12.21
C LEU A 85 -1.81 -8.47 12.89
N ILE A 86 -2.99 -8.09 12.43
CA ILE A 86 -4.26 -8.51 13.02
C ILE A 86 -5.12 -9.30 12.04
N LYS A 87 -6.07 -10.05 12.59
CA LYS A 87 -7.22 -10.56 11.84
C LYS A 87 -8.31 -9.49 11.90
N HIS A 88 -8.75 -9.01 10.75
CA HIS A 88 -9.77 -7.98 10.65
C HIS A 88 -11.18 -8.53 10.92
N PHE A 89 -11.43 -9.76 10.48
CA PHE A 89 -12.72 -10.43 10.65
C PHE A 89 -12.57 -11.78 11.36
N LYS A 90 -13.65 -12.20 12.03
CA LYS A 90 -13.68 -13.49 12.74
C LYS A 90 -13.38 -14.68 11.84
N HIS A 91 -13.75 -14.58 10.56
CA HIS A 91 -13.62 -15.64 9.57
C HIS A 91 -12.35 -15.57 8.75
N ASP A 92 -11.52 -14.51 8.90
CA ASP A 92 -10.21 -14.47 8.26
C ASP A 92 -9.37 -15.66 8.71
N ARG A 93 -8.68 -16.30 7.78
CA ARG A 93 -7.88 -17.50 8.07
C ARG A 93 -6.68 -17.20 8.96
N ALA A 94 -5.99 -16.08 8.68
CA ALA A 94 -4.77 -15.65 9.37
C ALA A 94 -4.75 -14.12 9.50
N PRO A 95 -3.74 -13.51 10.13
CA PRO A 95 -3.49 -12.09 10.03
C PRO A 95 -3.20 -11.65 8.58
N TYR A 96 -3.64 -10.44 8.24
CA TYR A 96 -3.47 -9.84 6.93
C TYR A 96 -2.77 -8.50 7.02
N ILE A 97 -1.95 -8.20 6.00
CA ILE A 97 -1.51 -6.87 5.68
C ILE A 97 -2.52 -6.30 4.67
N THR A 98 -3.33 -5.34 5.11
CA THR A 98 -4.38 -4.70 4.30
C THR A 98 -3.94 -3.36 3.73
N SER A 99 -2.93 -2.74 4.35
CA SER A 99 -2.35 -1.45 3.97
C SER A 99 -1.08 -1.57 3.12
N GLY A 100 -0.63 -2.80 2.84
CA GLY A 100 0.61 -3.06 2.11
C GLY A 100 0.57 -2.52 0.69
N ILE A 101 1.53 -1.66 0.37
CA ILE A 101 1.74 -1.09 -0.96
C ILE A 101 2.96 -1.78 -1.56
N ILE A 102 2.75 -2.62 -2.56
CA ILE A 102 3.86 -3.27 -3.27
C ILE A 102 4.40 -2.32 -4.33
N ILE A 103 5.70 -2.09 -4.27
CA ILE A 103 6.47 -1.35 -5.27
C ILE A 103 7.34 -2.34 -6.04
N SER A 104 7.35 -2.21 -7.36
CA SER A 104 8.29 -2.89 -8.26
C SER A 104 8.63 -1.94 -9.40
N GLU A 105 9.72 -2.19 -10.09
CA GLU A 105 10.15 -1.36 -11.22
C GLU A 105 10.13 -2.22 -12.49
N ASP A 106 9.65 -1.65 -13.58
CA ASP A 106 9.64 -2.30 -14.91
C ASP A 106 11.09 -2.56 -15.33
N PRO A 107 11.47 -3.83 -15.57
CA PRO A 107 12.87 -4.19 -15.85
C PRO A 107 13.41 -3.64 -17.17
N GLU A 108 12.54 -3.15 -18.06
CA GLU A 108 12.94 -2.60 -19.37
C GLU A 108 13.01 -1.07 -19.33
N THR A 109 12.07 -0.44 -18.65
CA THR A 109 11.93 1.02 -18.66
C THR A 109 12.39 1.70 -17.36
N GLY A 110 12.47 0.95 -16.26
CA GLY A 110 12.74 1.48 -14.93
C GLY A 110 11.56 2.26 -14.31
N VAL A 111 10.41 2.31 -14.99
CA VAL A 111 9.21 2.96 -14.46
C VAL A 111 8.69 2.16 -13.28
N GLY A 112 8.51 2.83 -12.15
CA GLY A 112 7.95 2.20 -10.96
C GLY A 112 6.45 2.02 -11.05
N ASN A 113 5.96 0.99 -10.38
CA ASN A 113 4.56 0.77 -10.10
C ASN A 113 4.39 0.61 -8.59
N MET A 114 3.40 1.24 -8.00
CA MET A 114 2.99 0.97 -6.63
C MET A 114 1.48 0.75 -6.54
N SER A 115 1.09 -0.33 -5.86
CA SER A 115 -0.32 -0.72 -5.74
C SER A 115 -0.61 -1.52 -4.48
N TYR A 116 -1.86 -1.42 -4.01
CA TYR A 116 -2.34 -2.19 -2.86
C TYR A 116 -2.58 -3.65 -3.21
N HIS A 117 -2.03 -4.52 -2.37
CA HIS A 117 -2.28 -5.96 -2.47
C HIS A 117 -2.48 -6.55 -1.09
N ARG A 118 -3.69 -7.05 -0.81
CA ARG A 118 -3.91 -7.80 0.43
C ARG A 118 -2.98 -8.99 0.49
N SER A 119 -2.34 -9.18 1.62
CA SER A 119 -1.35 -10.23 1.80
C SER A 119 -1.57 -10.95 3.12
N MET A 120 -1.83 -12.25 3.07
CA MET A 120 -2.04 -13.10 4.23
C MET A 120 -0.70 -13.64 4.70
N VAL A 121 -0.44 -13.58 6.00
CA VAL A 121 0.75 -14.22 6.58
C VAL A 121 0.63 -15.73 6.43
N HIS A 122 1.57 -16.33 5.72
CA HIS A 122 1.63 -17.77 5.46
C HIS A 122 2.68 -18.47 6.34
N SER A 123 3.85 -17.84 6.49
CA SER A 123 4.94 -18.33 7.37
C SER A 123 5.70 -17.13 7.95
N ASN A 124 6.84 -17.39 8.59
CA ASN A 124 7.73 -16.33 9.11
C ASN A 124 8.24 -15.41 7.99
N THR A 125 8.37 -15.90 6.77
CA THR A 125 9.00 -15.19 5.65
C THR A 125 8.13 -15.12 4.40
N GLU A 126 6.93 -15.70 4.40
CA GLU A 126 6.08 -15.76 3.21
C GLU A 126 4.70 -15.16 3.43
N LEU A 127 4.27 -14.43 2.42
CA LEU A 127 2.94 -13.86 2.31
C LEU A 127 2.21 -14.46 1.11
N ALA A 128 0.98 -14.96 1.31
CA ALA A 128 0.07 -15.26 0.21
C ALA A 128 -0.58 -13.96 -0.25
N THR A 129 -0.16 -13.48 -1.42
CA THR A 129 -0.46 -12.14 -1.93
C THR A 129 -1.42 -12.20 -3.12
N SER A 130 -2.55 -11.51 -2.99
CA SER A 130 -3.56 -11.47 -4.06
C SER A 130 -3.19 -10.44 -5.11
N LEU A 131 -2.74 -10.90 -6.29
CA LEU A 131 -2.45 -10.04 -7.43
C LEU A 131 -3.66 -9.96 -8.36
N HIS A 132 -4.02 -8.74 -8.73
CA HIS A 132 -5.10 -8.53 -9.67
C HIS A 132 -4.62 -8.77 -11.11
N SER A 133 -5.24 -9.71 -11.82
CA SER A 133 -4.83 -10.17 -13.17
C SER A 133 -4.85 -9.09 -14.29
N ARG A 134 -5.37 -7.90 -14.00
CA ARG A 134 -5.36 -6.73 -14.91
C ARG A 134 -4.51 -5.58 -14.38
N GLY A 135 -3.77 -5.81 -13.29
CA GLY A 135 -2.91 -4.78 -12.67
C GLY A 135 -1.53 -4.73 -13.32
N HIS A 136 -0.85 -3.61 -13.14
CA HIS A 136 0.51 -3.43 -13.66
C HIS A 136 1.49 -4.41 -13.01
N LEU A 137 1.38 -4.66 -11.71
CA LEU A 137 2.24 -5.63 -11.03
C LEU A 137 2.11 -7.05 -11.61
N TRP A 138 0.88 -7.46 -12.00
CA TRP A 138 0.67 -8.73 -12.70
C TRP A 138 1.35 -8.74 -14.08
N ARG A 139 1.31 -7.63 -14.82
CA ARG A 139 2.04 -7.49 -16.09
C ARG A 139 3.54 -7.65 -15.88
N LEU A 140 4.12 -6.96 -14.88
CA LEU A 140 5.54 -7.07 -14.56
C LEU A 140 5.93 -8.50 -14.19
N LEU A 141 5.09 -9.18 -13.39
CA LEU A 141 5.32 -10.59 -13.01
C LEU A 141 5.38 -11.51 -14.24
N ASN A 142 4.49 -11.30 -15.22
CA ASN A 142 4.50 -12.09 -16.45
C ASN A 142 5.73 -11.81 -17.31
N MET A 143 6.17 -10.55 -17.39
CA MET A 143 7.40 -10.19 -18.14
C MET A 143 8.63 -10.91 -17.59
N VAL A 144 8.81 -10.97 -16.27
CA VAL A 144 9.95 -11.69 -15.67
C VAL A 144 9.77 -13.20 -15.76
N ALA A 145 8.52 -13.70 -15.70
CA ALA A 145 8.22 -15.13 -15.86
C ALA A 145 8.65 -15.67 -17.23
N GLU A 146 8.45 -14.89 -18.31
CA GLU A 146 8.90 -15.23 -19.67
C GLU A 146 10.44 -15.35 -19.77
N ARG A 147 11.17 -14.71 -18.86
CA ARG A 147 12.64 -14.77 -18.76
C ARG A 147 13.14 -15.84 -17.79
N GLY A 148 12.22 -16.54 -17.09
CA GLY A 148 12.56 -17.49 -16.02
C GLY A 148 13.09 -16.82 -14.76
N GLU A 149 12.75 -15.56 -14.54
CA GLU A 149 13.22 -14.71 -13.43
C GLU A 149 12.11 -14.55 -12.37
N HIS A 150 12.49 -14.10 -11.18
CA HIS A 150 11.59 -13.65 -10.12
C HIS A 150 11.39 -12.14 -10.21
N LEU A 151 10.25 -11.65 -9.73
CA LEU A 151 9.97 -10.22 -9.66
C LEU A 151 10.46 -9.65 -8.33
N PRO A 152 11.48 -8.79 -8.31
CA PRO A 152 11.87 -8.04 -7.12
C PRO A 152 10.77 -7.08 -6.70
N VAL A 153 10.47 -7.04 -5.41
CA VAL A 153 9.43 -6.17 -4.84
C VAL A 153 9.84 -5.62 -3.48
N ALA A 154 9.27 -4.47 -3.15
CA ALA A 154 9.32 -3.90 -1.81
C ALA A 154 7.89 -3.57 -1.37
N MET A 155 7.39 -4.18 -0.31
CA MET A 155 6.10 -3.85 0.27
C MET A 155 6.29 -2.81 1.37
N VAL A 156 5.76 -1.62 1.16
CA VAL A 156 5.73 -0.53 2.15
C VAL A 156 4.47 -0.68 3.00
N ILE A 157 4.63 -0.64 4.33
CA ILE A 157 3.54 -0.65 5.29
C ILE A 157 3.70 0.58 6.18
N GLY A 158 2.70 1.46 6.17
CA GLY A 158 2.79 2.72 6.89
C GLY A 158 3.52 3.82 6.11
N GLY A 159 3.67 4.95 6.76
CA GLY A 159 4.19 6.17 6.18
C GLY A 159 3.12 7.24 6.00
N HIS A 160 3.44 8.30 5.29
CA HIS A 160 2.54 9.46 5.20
C HIS A 160 1.25 9.12 4.42
N PRO A 161 0.06 9.53 4.89
CA PRO A 161 -1.21 9.20 4.24
C PRO A 161 -1.33 9.69 2.78
N LEU A 162 -0.66 10.77 2.37
CA LEU A 162 -0.65 11.22 0.97
C LEU A 162 0.09 10.23 0.05
N PHE A 163 1.16 9.58 0.52
CA PHE A 163 1.80 8.49 -0.20
C PHE A 163 0.84 7.31 -0.39
N MET A 164 0.12 6.96 0.67
CA MET A 164 -0.89 5.91 0.61
C MET A 164 -2.03 6.26 -0.35
N LEU A 165 -2.45 7.53 -0.38
CA LEU A 165 -3.50 8.00 -1.30
C LEU A 165 -3.02 7.96 -2.76
N ALA A 166 -1.75 8.29 -3.03
CA ALA A 166 -1.16 8.19 -4.36
C ALA A 166 -1.15 6.74 -4.89
N ALA A 167 -0.86 5.76 -4.03
CA ALA A 167 -0.87 4.34 -4.39
C ALA A 167 -2.26 3.80 -4.77
N ALA A 168 -3.33 4.53 -4.44
CA ALA A 168 -4.70 4.23 -4.87
C ALA A 168 -5.10 4.92 -6.17
N ALA A 169 -4.25 5.78 -6.74
CA ALA A 169 -4.49 6.44 -8.03
C ALA A 169 -4.50 5.41 -9.17
N ARG A 170 -5.24 5.70 -10.23
CA ARG A 170 -5.24 4.90 -11.45
C ARG A 170 -4.55 5.67 -12.55
N VAL A 171 -3.47 5.11 -13.04
CA VAL A 171 -2.62 5.74 -14.06
C VAL A 171 -2.25 4.74 -15.14
N GLY A 172 -1.67 5.22 -16.25
CA GLY A 172 -1.09 4.38 -17.28
C GLY A 172 0.18 3.65 -16.77
N ALA A 173 0.56 2.59 -17.44
CA ALA A 173 1.74 1.80 -17.09
C ALA A 173 3.08 2.56 -17.33
N ASP A 174 3.02 3.68 -17.98
CA ASP A 174 4.11 4.62 -18.25
C ASP A 174 4.27 5.71 -17.18
N VAL A 175 3.40 5.71 -16.17
CA VAL A 175 3.39 6.69 -15.07
C VAL A 175 3.79 6.01 -13.77
N ASP A 176 4.77 6.57 -13.10
CA ASP A 176 5.19 6.14 -11.77
C ASP A 176 4.29 6.79 -10.71
N GLU A 177 3.53 5.99 -9.96
CA GLU A 177 2.64 6.51 -8.92
C GLU A 177 3.41 7.21 -7.77
N ARG A 178 4.71 6.93 -7.62
CA ARG A 178 5.57 7.62 -6.65
C ARG A 178 5.78 9.10 -7.03
N ASP A 179 5.81 9.42 -8.33
CA ASP A 179 5.85 10.81 -8.81
C ASP A 179 4.56 11.56 -8.47
N ILE A 180 3.40 10.84 -8.49
CA ILE A 180 2.12 11.39 -8.05
C ILE A 180 2.15 11.71 -6.56
N ALA A 181 2.75 10.85 -5.75
CA ALA A 181 2.95 11.16 -4.33
C ALA A 181 3.70 12.49 -4.16
N GLY A 182 4.77 12.72 -4.92
CA GLY A 182 5.46 14.01 -4.97
C GLY A 182 4.53 15.18 -5.32
N GLY A 183 3.67 14.99 -6.32
CA GLY A 183 2.64 15.98 -6.69
C GLY A 183 1.67 16.27 -5.53
N LEU A 184 1.21 15.24 -4.82
CA LEU A 184 0.32 15.39 -3.66
C LEU A 184 1.01 16.12 -2.49
N PHE A 185 2.28 15.86 -2.26
CA PHE A 185 3.10 16.58 -1.26
C PHE A 185 3.37 18.03 -1.66
N GLY A 186 3.46 18.32 -2.96
CA GLY A 186 3.94 19.60 -3.49
C GLY A 186 5.48 19.70 -3.50
N GLU A 187 6.17 18.60 -3.24
CA GLU A 187 7.63 18.45 -3.30
C GLU A 187 8.01 17.03 -3.71
N PRO A 188 9.20 16.80 -4.28
CA PRO A 188 9.67 15.47 -4.65
C PRO A 188 9.61 14.49 -3.47
N LEU A 189 9.04 13.30 -3.68
CA LEU A 189 9.13 12.22 -2.70
C LEU A 189 10.59 11.80 -2.52
N GLU A 190 11.11 11.90 -1.30
CA GLU A 190 12.42 11.37 -0.95
C GLU A 190 12.35 9.86 -0.83
N VAL A 191 13.22 9.19 -1.58
CA VAL A 191 13.32 7.72 -1.57
C VAL A 191 14.75 7.28 -1.29
N ILE A 192 14.89 6.18 -0.56
CA ILE A 192 16.13 5.40 -0.50
C ILE A 192 16.03 4.24 -1.49
N ARG A 193 17.17 3.73 -1.92
CA ARG A 193 17.23 2.46 -2.65
C ARG A 193 17.34 1.32 -1.65
N THR A 194 16.45 0.32 -1.76
CA THR A 194 16.52 -0.85 -0.87
C THR A 194 17.86 -1.57 -1.04
N PRO A 195 18.42 -2.16 0.05
CA PRO A 195 19.82 -2.62 0.06
C PRO A 195 20.14 -3.73 -0.94
N HIS A 196 19.18 -4.58 -1.29
CA HIS A 196 19.44 -5.73 -2.15
C HIS A 196 18.96 -5.52 -3.59
N TYR A 197 17.71 -5.12 -3.76
CA TYR A 197 17.12 -4.99 -5.09
C TYR A 197 17.13 -3.56 -5.64
N GLY A 198 17.54 -2.58 -4.85
CA GLY A 198 17.66 -1.20 -5.30
C GLY A 198 16.32 -0.52 -5.62
N ILE A 199 15.21 -1.03 -5.09
CA ILE A 199 13.88 -0.46 -5.32
C ILE A 199 13.74 0.84 -4.54
N GLY A 200 13.26 1.90 -5.20
CA GLY A 200 13.03 3.20 -4.56
C GLY A 200 11.80 3.15 -3.64
N VAL A 201 12.02 3.26 -2.33
CA VAL A 201 10.96 3.30 -1.31
C VAL A 201 11.03 4.59 -0.50
N PRO A 202 9.92 5.12 0.07
CA PRO A 202 9.97 6.33 0.87
C PRO A 202 11.01 6.23 1.99
N ALA A 203 11.89 7.22 2.09
CA ALA A 203 12.95 7.25 3.10
C ALA A 203 12.39 7.25 4.54
N THR A 204 11.16 7.74 4.71
CA THR A 204 10.46 7.85 5.98
C THR A 204 9.39 6.77 6.21
N ALA A 205 9.37 5.70 5.40
CA ALA A 205 8.45 4.59 5.60
C ALA A 205 8.64 3.95 6.99
N ASP A 206 7.56 3.45 7.57
CA ASP A 206 7.63 2.78 8.87
C ASP A 206 8.21 1.38 8.74
N PHE A 207 7.69 0.59 7.79
CA PHE A 207 8.18 -0.75 7.47
C PHE A 207 8.30 -0.93 5.95
N VAL A 208 9.33 -1.63 5.53
CA VAL A 208 9.51 -2.12 4.16
C VAL A 208 9.89 -3.59 4.21
N LEU A 209 9.11 -4.42 3.54
CA LEU A 209 9.39 -5.83 3.34
C LEU A 209 9.99 -5.98 1.94
N GLU A 210 11.31 -6.17 1.86
CA GLU A 210 12.01 -6.39 0.59
C GLU A 210 12.09 -7.88 0.29
N GLY A 211 11.82 -8.27 -0.94
CA GLY A 211 11.86 -9.66 -1.36
C GLY A 211 11.47 -9.86 -2.82
N ILE A 212 10.97 -11.05 -3.12
CA ILE A 212 10.59 -11.45 -4.48
C ILE A 212 9.21 -12.08 -4.54
N ILE A 213 8.58 -11.97 -5.71
CA ILE A 213 7.44 -12.80 -6.10
C ILE A 213 7.91 -13.83 -7.12
N ASP A 214 7.81 -15.11 -6.76
CA ASP A 214 8.05 -16.22 -7.68
C ASP A 214 6.81 -16.39 -8.58
N PRO A 215 6.97 -16.30 -9.92
CA PRO A 215 5.86 -16.47 -10.84
C PRO A 215 5.16 -17.84 -10.75
N GLN A 216 5.85 -18.87 -10.26
CA GLN A 216 5.35 -20.25 -10.20
C GLN A 216 4.83 -20.62 -8.80
N ALA A 217 5.32 -19.99 -7.75
CA ALA A 217 4.92 -20.31 -6.39
C ALA A 217 3.47 -19.90 -6.09
N ARG A 218 2.74 -20.77 -5.43
CA ARG A 218 1.36 -20.52 -5.01
C ARG A 218 1.16 -20.98 -3.58
N ALA A 219 0.36 -20.22 -2.83
CA ALA A 219 -0.05 -20.57 -1.48
C ALA A 219 -1.58 -20.39 -1.33
N GLU A 220 -2.17 -21.15 -0.43
CA GLU A 220 -3.59 -20.97 -0.09
C GLU A 220 -3.81 -19.62 0.62
N GLU A 221 -4.83 -18.90 0.18
CA GLU A 221 -5.27 -17.62 0.74
C GLU A 221 -6.78 -17.63 0.95
N GLY A 222 -7.25 -16.86 1.92
CA GLY A 222 -8.67 -16.75 2.29
C GLY A 222 -9.16 -17.85 3.23
N PRO A 223 -10.40 -17.70 3.71
CA PRO A 223 -11.32 -16.60 3.42
C PRO A 223 -10.84 -15.25 3.98
N PHE A 224 -11.30 -14.17 3.35
CA PHE A 224 -11.00 -12.77 3.72
C PHE A 224 -12.26 -11.91 3.58
N GLY A 225 -12.49 -10.99 4.53
CA GLY A 225 -13.63 -10.08 4.50
C GLY A 225 -13.49 -8.98 3.44
N GLU A 226 -14.38 -8.98 2.45
CA GLU A 226 -14.37 -8.07 1.30
C GLU A 226 -15.20 -6.78 1.54
N PHE A 227 -14.95 -5.76 0.72
CA PHE A 227 -15.69 -4.48 0.74
C PHE A 227 -17.19 -4.62 0.46
N SER A 228 -17.60 -5.71 -0.16
CA SER A 228 -19.01 -6.05 -0.42
C SER A 228 -19.79 -6.44 0.85
N GLY A 229 -19.08 -6.67 1.97
CA GLY A 229 -19.65 -7.19 3.21
C GLY A 229 -19.71 -8.72 3.29
N TYR A 230 -19.21 -9.41 2.25
CA TYR A 230 -19.08 -10.87 2.20
C TYR A 230 -17.61 -11.26 2.34
N SER A 231 -17.35 -12.50 2.67
CA SER A 231 -16.00 -13.06 2.64
C SER A 231 -15.71 -13.67 1.27
N SER A 232 -14.46 -13.51 0.80
CA SER A 232 -13.97 -14.31 -0.34
C SER A 232 -13.86 -15.78 0.07
N ASP A 233 -13.96 -16.67 -0.91
CA ASP A 233 -13.66 -18.07 -0.71
C ASP A 233 -12.13 -18.31 -0.55
N ARG A 234 -11.77 -19.54 -0.20
CA ARG A 234 -10.39 -19.99 -0.29
C ARG A 234 -9.94 -20.00 -1.75
N SER A 235 -8.75 -19.49 -1.98
CA SER A 235 -8.11 -19.46 -3.29
C SER A 235 -6.63 -19.78 -3.18
N THR A 236 -5.94 -19.89 -4.31
CA THR A 236 -4.48 -19.93 -4.36
C THR A 236 -3.98 -18.63 -4.97
N ASN A 237 -3.03 -18.00 -4.30
CA ASN A 237 -2.46 -16.74 -4.71
C ASN A 237 -0.92 -16.82 -4.81
N ASN A 238 -0.32 -15.79 -5.38
CA ASN A 238 1.11 -15.70 -5.51
C ASN A 238 1.79 -15.64 -4.14
N VAL A 239 3.01 -16.11 -4.07
CA VAL A 239 3.85 -16.03 -2.86
C VAL A 239 4.82 -14.87 -3.01
N LEU A 240 4.77 -13.94 -2.06
CA LEU A 240 5.83 -12.97 -1.83
C LEU A 240 6.72 -13.53 -0.72
N ARG A 241 7.96 -13.84 -1.05
CA ARG A 241 8.99 -14.25 -0.09
C ARG A 241 9.76 -13.03 0.37
N VAL A 242 9.65 -12.73 1.66
CA VAL A 242 10.34 -11.62 2.31
C VAL A 242 11.74 -12.08 2.70
N GLU A 243 12.73 -11.33 2.28
CA GLU A 243 14.15 -11.62 2.51
C GLU A 243 14.79 -10.61 3.46
N ARG A 244 14.15 -9.41 3.59
CA ARG A 244 14.56 -8.36 4.53
C ARG A 244 13.36 -7.61 5.05
N ILE A 245 13.48 -7.15 6.30
CA ILE A 245 12.57 -6.19 6.91
C ILE A 245 13.39 -4.94 7.24
N LEU A 246 13.05 -3.82 6.63
CA LEU A 246 13.63 -2.52 6.93
C LEU A 246 12.60 -1.74 7.76
N ARG A 247 13.02 -1.05 8.80
CA ARG A 247 12.07 -0.28 9.61
C ARG A 247 12.74 0.81 10.44
N ARG A 248 11.94 1.78 10.83
CA ARG A 248 12.30 2.73 11.86
C ARG A 248 12.33 2.04 13.22
N ARG A 249 13.07 2.59 14.17
CA ARG A 249 13.06 2.10 15.57
C ARG A 249 11.73 2.35 16.25
N ASP A 250 11.14 3.52 15.99
CA ASP A 250 9.85 3.98 16.48
C ASP A 250 8.72 3.80 15.45
N SER A 251 8.81 2.71 14.69
CA SER A 251 7.84 2.40 13.63
C SER A 251 6.44 2.20 14.16
N VAL A 252 5.46 2.68 13.41
CA VAL A 252 4.03 2.50 13.66
C VAL A 252 3.42 1.72 12.52
N LEU A 253 2.68 0.66 12.82
CA LEU A 253 1.96 -0.06 11.78
C LEU A 253 0.67 0.69 11.45
N LEU A 254 0.63 1.30 10.26
CA LEU A 254 -0.60 1.87 9.75
C LEU A 254 -1.40 0.78 9.05
N ASP A 255 -2.52 0.42 9.65
CA ASP A 255 -3.47 -0.57 9.13
C ASP A 255 -4.65 0.13 8.44
N VAL A 256 -5.20 -0.48 7.42
CA VAL A 256 -6.47 -0.05 6.80
C VAL A 256 -7.54 -1.05 7.18
N ALA A 257 -8.54 -0.58 7.92
CA ALA A 257 -9.67 -1.41 8.28
C ALA A 257 -10.41 -1.90 7.03
N GLY A 258 -10.14 -3.13 6.62
CA GLY A 258 -10.69 -3.73 5.40
C GLY A 258 -12.22 -3.83 5.39
N GLY A 259 -12.75 -4.38 4.31
CA GLY A 259 -14.18 -4.61 4.16
C GLY A 259 -14.99 -3.34 3.87
N ASN A 260 -16.25 -3.32 4.28
CA ASN A 260 -17.17 -2.18 4.11
C ASN A 260 -16.94 -1.13 5.22
N SER A 261 -15.72 -0.62 5.32
CA SER A 261 -15.37 0.42 6.28
C SER A 261 -15.16 1.77 5.57
N PRO A 262 -15.48 2.90 6.22
CA PRO A 262 -15.17 4.23 5.66
C PRO A 262 -13.69 4.41 5.36
N ASP A 263 -12.79 3.79 6.13
CA ASP A 263 -11.35 3.84 5.96
C ASP A 263 -10.93 3.28 4.59
N HIS A 264 -11.29 2.04 4.32
CA HIS A 264 -11.04 1.38 3.03
C HIS A 264 -11.74 2.08 1.86
N LEU A 265 -13.03 2.40 2.05
CA LEU A 265 -13.83 2.96 0.96
C LEU A 265 -13.35 4.36 0.54
N ASN A 266 -13.00 5.25 1.47
CA ASN A 266 -12.52 6.58 1.14
C ASN A 266 -11.14 6.52 0.48
N LEU A 267 -10.22 5.68 0.96
CA LEU A 267 -8.92 5.48 0.34
C LEU A 267 -9.06 5.10 -1.14
N ALA A 268 -9.97 4.17 -1.45
CA ALA A 268 -10.21 3.73 -2.82
C ALA A 268 -11.03 4.73 -3.66
N ARG A 269 -11.96 5.46 -3.04
CA ARG A 269 -12.93 6.33 -3.75
C ARG A 269 -12.35 7.68 -4.13
N ILE A 270 -11.59 8.34 -3.24
CA ILE A 270 -11.12 9.72 -3.47
C ILE A 270 -10.38 9.85 -4.81
N PRO A 271 -9.38 9.03 -5.15
CA PRO A 271 -8.74 9.10 -6.46
C PRO A 271 -9.69 8.80 -7.63
N ARG A 272 -10.57 7.81 -7.47
CA ARG A 272 -11.51 7.39 -8.52
C ARG A 272 -12.59 8.42 -8.80
N GLU A 273 -13.15 9.03 -7.76
CA GLU A 273 -14.16 10.09 -7.88
C GLU A 273 -13.55 11.33 -8.54
N SER A 274 -12.29 11.66 -8.22
CA SER A 274 -11.54 12.75 -8.82
C SER A 274 -11.32 12.52 -10.33
N GLU A 275 -10.86 11.34 -10.71
CA GLU A 275 -10.68 10.93 -12.12
C GLU A 275 -12.03 10.96 -12.88
N MET A 276 -13.08 10.42 -12.27
CA MET A 276 -14.42 10.40 -12.88
C MET A 276 -14.98 11.81 -13.08
N ALA A 277 -14.85 12.68 -12.08
CA ALA A 277 -15.29 14.06 -12.16
C ALA A 277 -14.58 14.82 -13.30
N GLN A 278 -13.27 14.58 -13.48
CA GLN A 278 -12.53 15.16 -14.60
C GLN A 278 -13.06 14.66 -15.95
N LYS A 279 -13.17 13.35 -16.13
CA LYS A 279 -13.68 12.76 -17.39
C LYS A 279 -15.09 13.21 -17.74
N LEU A 280 -15.95 13.41 -16.73
CA LEU A 280 -17.30 13.93 -16.94
C LEU A 280 -17.24 15.38 -17.42
N LYS A 281 -16.43 16.25 -16.81
CA LYS A 281 -16.26 17.65 -17.24
C LYS A 281 -15.67 17.75 -18.65
N GLU A 282 -14.73 16.90 -19.01
CA GLU A 282 -14.16 16.86 -20.37
C GLU A 282 -15.21 16.50 -21.42
N ARG A 283 -16.12 15.57 -21.08
CA ARG A 283 -17.17 15.10 -21.99
C ARG A 283 -18.43 15.96 -21.98
N PHE A 284 -18.72 16.60 -20.85
CA PHE A 284 -19.91 17.39 -20.58
C PHE A 284 -19.49 18.68 -19.87
N PRO A 285 -18.97 19.68 -20.60
CA PRO A 285 -18.44 20.94 -20.01
C PRO A 285 -19.44 21.74 -19.18
N ASP A 286 -20.73 21.57 -19.47
CA ASP A 286 -21.84 22.32 -18.86
C ASP A 286 -22.40 21.66 -17.58
N VAL A 287 -21.80 20.54 -17.11
CA VAL A 287 -22.22 19.82 -15.90
C VAL A 287 -21.34 20.16 -14.70
#